data_b8738cefadc596a78750136225bed592
#
_entry.id   b8738cefadc596a78750136225bed592
#
_cell.length_a   1.000
_cell.length_b   1.000
_cell.length_c   1.000
_cell.angle_alpha   90.00
_cell.angle_beta   90.00
_cell.angle_gamma   90.00
#
_symmetry.space_group_name_H-M   'P 1'
#
loop_
_entity.id
_entity.type
_entity.pdbx_description
1 polymer ?
#
loop_
_entity_poly.entity_id
_entity_poly.type
_entity_poly.pdbx_seq_one_letter_code
_entity_poly.pdbx_strand_id
1 'polypeptide(L)'
;VTAVTLSTEIISISRFASAADFMSYCGLVTSENSSGDTRRQGRITKAGNAHLRRVLVEAAWHYRHTPGVRRKLRERLTGLPAEVQSLAWSAQTRLHKKYNALLWRGKTKGCIAVAVARELAGFVWAIAQEVQRQSVEIQEAG
;
A
#
# COMPACT_ATOMS: atom_id res chain seq x y z
N VAL A 1 -12.20 -5.73 8.18
CA VAL A 1 -12.77 -4.44 7.73
C VAL A 1 -11.94 -3.85 6.60
N THR A 2 -10.64 -3.65 6.78
CA THR A 2 -9.75 -3.06 5.76
C THR A 2 -9.79 -3.80 4.42
N ALA A 3 -9.70 -5.13 4.45
CA ALA A 3 -9.72 -5.93 3.21
C ALA A 3 -11.06 -5.84 2.48
N VAL A 4 -12.17 -5.86 3.21
CA VAL A 4 -13.51 -5.72 2.64
C VAL A 4 -13.69 -4.34 2.02
N THR A 5 -13.27 -3.30 2.72
CA THR A 5 -13.33 -1.92 2.21
C THR A 5 -12.51 -1.77 0.93
N LEU A 6 -11.28 -2.28 0.91
CA LEU A 6 -10.44 -2.22 -0.28
C LEU A 6 -11.08 -2.97 -1.46
N SER A 7 -11.66 -4.15 -1.23
CA SER A 7 -12.29 -4.92 -2.29
C SER A 7 -13.59 -4.28 -2.81
N THR A 8 -14.36 -3.61 -1.96
CA THR A 8 -15.59 -2.93 -2.37
C THR A 8 -15.33 -1.61 -3.10
N GLU A 9 -14.32 -0.86 -2.69
CA GLU A 9 -13.97 0.41 -3.31
C GLU A 9 -13.14 0.24 -4.59
N ILE A 10 -12.42 -0.87 -4.72
CA ILE A 10 -11.57 -1.17 -5.87
C ILE A 10 -12.17 -2.33 -6.65
N ILE A 11 -13.25 -2.06 -7.37
CA ILE A 11 -13.93 -3.07 -8.20
C ILE A 11 -13.02 -3.56 -9.33
N SER A 12 -12.15 -2.71 -9.84
CA SER A 12 -11.16 -3.09 -10.85
C SER A 12 -9.87 -2.31 -10.67
N ILE A 13 -8.88 -2.97 -10.10
CA ILE A 13 -7.52 -2.41 -9.94
C ILE A 13 -6.82 -2.31 -11.30
N SER A 14 -7.23 -3.10 -12.28
CA SER A 14 -6.71 -3.04 -13.65
C SER A 14 -6.91 -1.69 -14.34
N ARG A 15 -7.86 -0.88 -13.87
CA ARG A 15 -8.05 0.48 -14.40
C ARG A 15 -6.88 1.42 -14.09
N PHE A 16 -6.07 1.11 -13.08
CA PHE A 16 -4.90 1.90 -12.73
C PHE A 16 -3.69 1.38 -13.49
N ALA A 17 -3.15 2.20 -14.40
CA ALA A 17 -2.01 1.84 -15.22
C ALA A 17 -0.71 1.71 -14.43
N SER A 18 -0.60 2.39 -13.27
CA SER A 18 0.58 2.37 -12.42
C SER A 18 0.23 2.45 -10.94
N ALA A 19 1.18 2.08 -10.08
CA ALA A 19 1.08 2.28 -8.65
C ALA A 19 0.89 3.76 -8.29
N ALA A 20 1.56 4.66 -9.01
CA ALA A 20 1.45 6.11 -8.84
C ALA A 20 0.02 6.60 -9.09
N ASP A 21 -0.66 6.08 -10.11
CA ASP A 21 -2.05 6.42 -10.40
C ASP A 21 -2.98 5.98 -9.27
N PHE A 22 -2.76 4.79 -8.74
CA PHE A 22 -3.53 4.32 -7.60
C PHE A 22 -3.27 5.14 -6.33
N MET A 23 -2.01 5.48 -6.04
CA MET A 23 -1.67 6.38 -4.93
C MET A 23 -2.33 7.75 -5.08
N SER A 24 -2.36 8.28 -6.29
CA SER A 24 -3.03 9.54 -6.61
C SER A 24 -4.54 9.45 -6.41
N TYR A 25 -5.15 8.36 -6.84
CA TYR A 25 -6.57 8.09 -6.60
C TYR A 25 -6.92 8.05 -5.11
N CYS A 26 -6.02 7.54 -4.28
CA CYS A 26 -6.17 7.55 -2.82
C CYS A 26 -5.87 8.92 -2.19
N GLY A 27 -5.37 9.88 -2.96
CA GLY A 27 -4.98 11.20 -2.47
C GLY A 27 -3.77 11.19 -1.54
N LEU A 28 -2.88 10.20 -1.71
CA LEU A 28 -1.70 10.00 -0.86
C LEU A 28 -0.41 10.55 -1.49
N VAL A 29 -0.46 11.07 -2.71
CA VAL A 29 0.69 11.74 -3.33
C VAL A 29 0.94 13.08 -2.66
N THR A 30 2.21 13.45 -2.55
CA THR A 30 2.60 14.75 -2.00
C THR A 30 2.48 15.83 -3.06
N SER A 31 2.00 17.01 -2.63
CA SER A 31 2.09 18.20 -3.46
C SER A 31 3.56 18.65 -3.57
N GLU A 32 4.00 19.04 -4.78
CA GLU A 32 5.31 19.63 -4.99
C GLU A 32 5.18 21.14 -5.15
N ASN A 33 5.95 21.89 -4.36
CA ASN A 33 6.16 23.31 -4.55
C ASN A 33 7.64 23.50 -4.92
N SER A 34 7.91 23.66 -6.21
CA SER A 34 9.26 23.91 -6.70
C SER A 34 9.34 25.29 -7.36
N SER A 35 10.28 26.11 -6.88
CA SER A 35 10.67 27.35 -7.53
C SER A 35 12.19 27.33 -7.72
N GLY A 36 12.65 27.34 -8.99
CA GLY A 36 14.07 27.26 -9.30
C GLY A 36 14.71 25.96 -8.83
N ASP A 37 15.84 26.05 -8.13
CA ASP A 37 16.60 24.88 -7.63
C ASP A 37 16.05 24.29 -6.32
N THR A 38 15.00 24.87 -5.74
CA THR A 38 14.47 24.43 -4.44
C THR A 38 13.24 23.55 -4.64
N ARG A 39 13.37 22.26 -4.32
CA ARG A 39 12.29 21.29 -4.35
C ARG A 39 11.73 21.10 -2.95
N ARG A 40 10.50 21.52 -2.72
CA ARG A 40 9.80 21.29 -1.45
C ARG A 40 8.65 20.31 -1.65
N GLN A 41 8.70 19.18 -0.95
CA GLN A 41 7.55 18.30 -0.83
C GLN A 41 6.59 18.84 0.21
N GLY A 42 5.36 19.13 -0.21
CA GLY A 42 4.29 19.55 0.67
C GLY A 42 3.57 18.38 1.33
N ARG A 43 2.42 18.68 1.89
CA ARG A 43 1.51 17.66 2.44
C ARG A 43 0.87 16.86 1.29
N ILE A 44 0.24 15.72 1.63
CA ILE A 44 -0.55 14.95 0.67
C ILE A 44 -1.68 15.81 0.10
N THR A 45 -2.02 15.57 -1.17
CA THR A 45 -3.03 16.37 -1.88
C THR A 45 -4.43 16.23 -1.29
N LYS A 46 -4.74 15.07 -0.69
CA LYS A 46 -6.09 14.68 -0.21
C LYS A 46 -7.18 14.77 -1.29
N ALA A 47 -6.78 14.98 -2.55
CA ALA A 47 -7.67 14.89 -3.69
C ALA A 47 -7.86 13.40 -4.02
N GLY A 48 -9.08 12.93 -4.08
CA GLY A 48 -9.37 11.52 -4.38
C GLY A 48 -10.21 10.84 -3.31
N ASN A 49 -10.18 9.52 -3.26
CA ASN A 49 -11.04 8.74 -2.38
C ASN A 49 -10.60 8.83 -0.91
N ALA A 50 -11.32 9.65 -0.14
CA ALA A 50 -11.05 9.87 1.27
C ALA A 50 -11.26 8.61 2.12
N HIS A 51 -12.18 7.76 1.74
CA HIS A 51 -12.48 6.52 2.45
C HIS A 51 -11.32 5.51 2.32
N LEU A 52 -10.84 5.27 1.11
CA LEU A 52 -9.65 4.44 0.87
C LEU A 52 -8.42 4.99 1.59
N ARG A 53 -8.21 6.30 1.51
CA ARG A 53 -7.09 6.93 2.20
C ARG A 53 -7.14 6.68 3.70
N ARG A 54 -8.30 6.83 4.34
CA ARG A 54 -8.46 6.59 5.77
C ARG A 54 -8.14 5.14 6.12
N VAL A 55 -8.67 4.19 5.37
CA VAL A 55 -8.44 2.75 5.59
C VAL A 55 -6.95 2.40 5.46
N LEU A 56 -6.27 2.94 4.45
CA LEU A 56 -4.85 2.71 4.24
C LEU A 56 -4.00 3.34 5.37
N VAL A 57 -4.37 4.53 5.84
CA VAL A 57 -3.68 5.17 6.97
C VAL A 57 -3.89 4.39 8.27
N GLU A 58 -5.09 3.92 8.53
CA GLU A 58 -5.37 3.05 9.68
C GLU A 58 -4.57 1.74 9.61
N ALA A 59 -4.51 1.12 8.44
CA ALA A 59 -3.71 -0.08 8.21
C ALA A 59 -2.20 0.18 8.42
N ALA A 60 -1.73 1.35 8.05
CA ALA A 60 -0.32 1.72 8.18
C ALA A 60 0.18 1.71 9.63
N TRP A 61 -0.68 1.96 10.61
CA TRP A 61 -0.32 1.91 12.02
C TRP A 61 0.13 0.52 12.50
N HIS A 62 -0.30 -0.54 11.83
CA HIS A 62 0.09 -1.91 12.17
C HIS A 62 1.57 -2.19 11.90
N TYR A 63 2.21 -1.44 11.02
CA TYR A 63 3.62 -1.63 10.66
C TYR A 63 4.60 -1.14 11.72
N ARG A 64 4.12 -0.55 12.81
CA ARG A 64 4.94 -0.32 14.01
C ARG A 64 5.38 -1.63 14.67
N HIS A 65 4.63 -2.71 14.45
CA HIS A 65 4.94 -4.03 14.99
C HIS A 65 5.94 -4.78 14.10
N THR A 66 6.78 -5.58 14.73
CA THR A 66 7.76 -6.43 14.04
C THR A 66 7.05 -7.36 13.05
N PRO A 67 7.57 -7.50 11.82
CA PRO A 67 7.04 -8.44 10.85
C PRO A 67 7.00 -9.86 11.39
N GLY A 68 5.93 -10.58 11.11
CA GLY A 68 5.78 -11.96 11.53
C GLY A 68 4.55 -12.60 10.91
N VAL A 69 4.65 -13.89 10.68
CA VAL A 69 3.53 -14.69 10.16
C VAL A 69 3.02 -15.55 11.31
N ARG A 70 2.02 -15.05 12.02
CA ARG A 70 1.35 -15.80 13.06
C ARG A 70 0.41 -16.86 12.47
N ARG A 71 -0.03 -17.82 13.28
CA ARG A 71 -0.84 -18.96 12.85
C ARG A 71 -2.03 -18.57 11.95
N LYS A 72 -2.86 -17.63 12.37
CA LYS A 72 -4.03 -17.16 11.59
C LYS A 72 -3.66 -16.59 10.21
N LEU A 73 -2.55 -15.86 10.15
CA LEU A 73 -2.06 -15.30 8.88
C LEU A 73 -1.50 -16.41 8.00
N ARG A 74 -0.78 -17.37 8.58
CA ARG A 74 -0.26 -18.52 7.85
C ARG A 74 -1.37 -19.36 7.22
N GLU A 75 -2.46 -19.58 7.94
CA GLU A 75 -3.64 -20.28 7.44
C GLU A 75 -4.27 -19.55 6.24
N ARG A 76 -4.33 -18.21 6.30
CA ARG A 76 -4.84 -17.38 5.19
C ARG A 76 -3.90 -17.35 3.98
N LEU A 77 -2.60 -17.46 4.20
CA LEU A 77 -1.61 -17.47 3.12
C LEU A 77 -1.54 -18.83 2.42
N THR A 78 -1.97 -19.91 3.06
CA THR A 78 -2.01 -21.23 2.48
C THR A 78 -2.91 -21.25 1.24
N GLY A 79 -2.36 -21.71 0.12
CA GLY A 79 -3.08 -21.74 -1.15
C GLY A 79 -2.92 -20.49 -2.01
N LEU A 80 -2.31 -19.43 -1.49
CA LEU A 80 -1.95 -18.26 -2.31
C LEU A 80 -0.70 -18.54 -3.15
N PRO A 81 -0.59 -17.94 -4.36
CA PRO A 81 0.61 -18.04 -5.17
C PRO A 81 1.87 -17.58 -4.43
N ALA A 82 3.00 -18.22 -4.71
CA ALA A 82 4.27 -17.90 -4.06
C ALA A 82 4.70 -16.44 -4.27
N GLU A 83 4.44 -15.88 -5.45
CA GLU A 83 4.74 -14.49 -5.79
C GLU A 83 3.94 -13.51 -4.94
N VAL A 84 2.65 -13.80 -4.71
CA VAL A 84 1.79 -13.00 -3.85
C VAL A 84 2.28 -13.04 -2.40
N GLN A 85 2.65 -14.22 -1.89
CA GLN A 85 3.20 -14.37 -0.55
C GLN A 85 4.53 -13.61 -0.40
N SER A 86 5.39 -13.67 -1.42
CA SER A 86 6.66 -12.95 -1.46
C SER A 86 6.47 -11.43 -1.44
N LEU A 87 5.53 -10.91 -2.23
CA LEU A 87 5.17 -9.48 -2.23
C LEU A 87 4.62 -9.04 -0.86
N ALA A 88 3.75 -9.84 -0.25
CA ALA A 88 3.19 -9.54 1.05
C ALA A 88 4.26 -9.49 2.15
N TRP A 89 5.20 -10.43 2.13
CA TRP A 89 6.33 -10.44 3.06
C TRP A 89 7.27 -9.25 2.84
N SER A 90 7.59 -8.94 1.60
CA SER A 90 8.39 -7.76 1.25
C SER A 90 7.73 -6.47 1.73
N ALA A 91 6.40 -6.38 1.59
CA ALA A 91 5.64 -5.25 2.10
C ALA A 91 5.78 -5.11 3.62
N GLN A 92 5.56 -6.18 4.36
CA GLN A 92 5.69 -6.15 5.83
C GLN A 92 7.07 -5.69 6.27
N THR A 93 8.11 -6.29 5.72
CA THR A 93 9.50 -6.00 6.07
C THR A 93 9.88 -4.56 5.74
N ARG A 94 9.58 -4.14 4.53
CA ARG A 94 9.92 -2.80 4.05
C ARG A 94 9.16 -1.70 4.79
N LEU A 95 7.85 -1.89 4.99
CA LEU A 95 7.01 -0.88 5.64
C LEU A 95 7.34 -0.74 7.14
N HIS A 96 7.65 -1.84 7.81
CA HIS A 96 8.15 -1.80 9.19
C HIS A 96 9.48 -1.07 9.30
N LYS A 97 10.41 -1.35 8.40
CA LYS A 97 11.72 -0.66 8.34
C LYS A 97 11.54 0.84 8.09
N LYS A 98 10.65 1.19 7.17
CA LYS A 98 10.32 2.60 6.87
C LYS A 98 9.70 3.29 8.09
N TYR A 99 8.76 2.65 8.76
CA TYR A 99 8.12 3.18 9.97
C TYR A 99 9.18 3.55 11.01
N ASN A 100 10.06 2.62 11.33
CA ASN A 100 11.11 2.83 12.32
C ASN A 100 12.12 3.89 11.89
N ALA A 101 12.54 3.92 10.63
CA ALA A 101 13.47 4.92 10.12
C ALA A 101 12.91 6.34 10.27
N LEU A 102 11.62 6.54 9.99
CA LEU A 102 10.96 7.83 10.15
C LEU A 102 10.79 8.20 11.64
N LEU A 103 10.50 7.21 12.48
CA LEU A 103 10.42 7.41 13.93
C LEU A 103 11.75 7.88 14.50
N TRP A 104 12.85 7.23 14.12
CA TRP A 104 14.21 7.62 14.52
C TRP A 104 14.61 9.03 14.05
N ARG A 105 14.07 9.47 12.92
CA ARG A 105 14.27 10.84 12.41
C ARG A 105 13.40 11.88 13.14
N GLY A 106 12.65 11.49 14.15
CA GLY A 106 11.80 12.38 14.93
C GLY A 106 10.54 12.85 14.21
N LYS A 107 10.09 12.15 13.18
CA LYS A 107 8.82 12.48 12.51
C LYS A 107 7.63 12.19 13.41
N THR A 108 6.57 12.99 13.29
CA THR A 108 5.34 12.75 14.03
C THR A 108 4.66 11.45 13.57
N LYS A 109 3.95 10.81 14.48
CA LYS A 109 3.27 9.54 14.18
C LYS A 109 2.30 9.66 13.02
N GLY A 110 1.58 10.79 12.91
CA GLY A 110 0.68 11.05 11.78
C GLY A 110 1.41 11.13 10.44
N CYS A 111 2.55 11.82 10.38
CA CYS A 111 3.38 11.89 9.18
C CYS A 111 3.93 10.50 8.79
N ILE A 112 4.33 9.71 9.78
CA ILE A 112 4.83 8.35 9.55
C ILE A 112 3.73 7.47 8.97
N ALA A 113 2.53 7.50 9.56
CA ALA A 113 1.39 6.70 9.09
C ALA A 113 1.03 7.03 7.64
N VAL A 114 0.99 8.31 7.28
CA VAL A 114 0.70 8.75 5.90
C VAL A 114 1.78 8.30 4.91
N ALA A 115 3.06 8.42 5.28
CA ALA A 115 4.17 8.00 4.43
C ALA A 115 4.17 6.48 4.21
N VAL A 116 3.88 5.71 5.25
CA VAL A 116 3.74 4.26 5.17
C VAL A 116 2.49 3.87 4.37
N ALA A 117 1.37 4.56 4.55
CA ALA A 117 0.12 4.32 3.81
C ALA A 117 0.30 4.51 2.30
N ARG A 118 1.06 5.51 1.88
CA ARG A 118 1.37 5.75 0.47
C ARG A 118 2.13 4.58 -0.14
N GLU A 119 3.13 4.09 0.54
CA GLU A 119 3.91 2.94 0.06
C GLU A 119 3.10 1.63 0.13
N LEU A 120 2.26 1.47 1.16
CA LEU A 120 1.31 0.37 1.27
C LEU A 120 0.36 0.34 0.06
N ALA A 121 -0.15 1.48 -0.38
CA ALA A 121 -0.98 1.57 -1.59
C ALA A 121 -0.25 1.01 -2.83
N GLY A 122 1.04 1.28 -2.96
CA GLY A 122 1.87 0.72 -4.03
C GLY A 122 1.96 -0.81 -3.97
N PHE A 123 2.14 -1.37 -2.78
CA PHE A 123 2.14 -2.82 -2.59
C PHE A 123 0.78 -3.46 -2.85
N VAL A 124 -0.31 -2.82 -2.42
CA VAL A 124 -1.68 -3.29 -2.71
C VAL A 124 -1.91 -3.35 -4.22
N TRP A 125 -1.51 -2.32 -4.96
CA TRP A 125 -1.59 -2.31 -6.41
C TRP A 125 -0.75 -3.45 -7.04
N ALA A 126 0.49 -3.65 -6.61
CA ALA A 126 1.38 -4.68 -7.13
C ALA A 126 0.83 -6.10 -6.88
N ILE A 127 0.31 -6.36 -5.68
CA ILE A 127 -0.31 -7.65 -5.34
C ILE A 127 -1.54 -7.90 -6.21
N ALA A 128 -2.37 -6.88 -6.40
CA ALA A 128 -3.56 -6.99 -7.22
C ALA A 128 -3.25 -7.25 -8.70
N GLN A 129 -2.23 -6.62 -9.25
CA GLN A 129 -1.75 -6.90 -10.60
C GLN A 129 -1.27 -8.35 -10.74
N GLU A 130 -0.54 -8.85 -9.76
CA GLU A 130 -0.05 -10.23 -9.76
C GLU A 130 -1.19 -11.25 -9.69
N VAL A 131 -2.16 -11.04 -8.82
CA VAL A 131 -3.36 -11.89 -8.70
C VAL A 131 -4.14 -11.91 -10.03
N GLN A 132 -4.30 -10.76 -10.66
CA GLN A 132 -5.02 -10.65 -11.93
C GLN A 132 -4.26 -11.35 -13.07
N ARG A 133 -2.94 -11.18 -13.15
CA ARG A 133 -2.10 -11.85 -14.14
C ARG A 133 -2.24 -13.36 -14.06
N GLN A 134 -2.18 -13.94 -12.87
CA GLN A 134 -2.32 -15.36 -12.66
C GLN A 134 -3.72 -15.86 -12.97
N SER A 135 -4.76 -15.08 -12.69
CA SER A 135 -6.14 -15.44 -13.05
C SER A 135 -6.34 -15.54 -14.56
N VAL A 136 -5.72 -14.65 -15.33
CA VAL A 136 -5.75 -14.69 -16.81
C VAL A 136 -5.02 -15.90 -17.34
N GLU A 137 -3.82 -16.21 -16.82
CA GLU A 137 -3.06 -17.39 -17.23
C GLU A 137 -3.82 -18.72 -17.00
N ILE A 138 -4.53 -18.82 -15.88
CA ILE A 138 -5.36 -19.99 -15.57
C ILE A 138 -6.53 -20.13 -16.58
N GLN A 139 -7.15 -19.01 -16.95
CA GLN A 139 -8.24 -19.02 -17.92
C GLN A 139 -7.78 -19.38 -19.33
N GLU A 140 -6.60 -18.95 -19.73
CA GLU A 140 -6.01 -19.26 -21.04
C GLU A 140 -5.52 -20.72 -21.13
N ALA A 141 -5.12 -21.33 -20.01
CA ALA A 141 -4.66 -22.72 -19.94
C ALA A 141 -5.81 -23.75 -19.87
N GLY A 142 -7.01 -23.30 -19.58
CA GLY A 142 -8.22 -24.14 -19.54
C GLY A 142 -9.02 -24.05 -20.83
#